data_4a37532a282f9b7e25dce22506691e79
#
_entry.id   4a37532a282f9b7e25dce22506691e79
#
_cell.length_a   1.000
_cell.length_b   1.000
_cell.length_c   1.000
_cell.angle_alpha   90.00
_cell.angle_beta   90.00
_cell.angle_gamma   90.00
#
_symmetry.space_group_name_H-M   'P 1'
#
loop_
_entity.id
_entity.type
_entity.pdbx_description
1 polymer ?
#
loop_
_entity_poly.entity_id
_entity_poly.type
_entity_poly.pdbx_seq_one_letter_code
_entity_poly.pdbx_strand_id
1 'polypeptide(L)'
;MPLLSHRSGCSLFSRPMADDTIFGKILRGEIPCDEVYSDEQCLAFRDVAPQAPVHVLVIPRKPIESLRSGAAEDGPLLGHLLLVASRVAKQEGLDDFRTVINSGAGAGQTVFHLHVHVIGGRPLAWPPG
;
A
#
# COMPACT_ATOMS: atom_id res chain seq x y z
N MET A 1 2.38 -0.21 -22.50
CA MET A 1 1.78 0.10 -22.96
C MET A 1 1.57 0.32 -23.34
N PRO A 2 1.31 0.27 -23.04
CA PRO A 2 0.80 0.76 -23.54
C PRO A 2 0.21 0.92 -23.57
N LEU A 3 -0.31 1.17 -23.21
CA LEU A 3 -1.24 1.68 -23.46
C LEU A 3 -1.81 1.52 -23.73
N LEU A 4 -2.00 1.44 -23.72
CA LEU A 4 -2.93 1.64 -24.14
C LEU A 4 -3.45 1.09 -24.22
N SER A 5 -3.40 0.80 -24.06
CA SER A 5 -4.17 0.61 -24.27
C SER A 5 -4.78 0.34 -24.08
N HIS A 6 -5.16 0.43 -24.01
CA HIS A 6 -6.02 0.58 -24.17
C HIS A 6 -6.49 0.90 -24.25
N ARG A 7 -6.79 1.27 -24.46
CA ARG A 7 -7.61 1.71 -24.50
C ARG A 7 -8.43 1.59 -25.25
N SER A 8 -8.37 1.55 -25.46
CA SER A 8 -9.55 1.50 -26.16
C SER A 8 -10.81 1.47 -25.37
N GLY A 9 -11.87 1.77 -25.85
CA GLY A 9 -13.17 2.13 -25.42
C GLY A 9 -13.81 1.44 -24.23
N CYS A 10 -13.31 0.36 -23.78
CA CYS A 10 -13.88 -0.32 -22.63
C CYS A 10 -13.54 0.33 -21.30
N SER A 11 -12.99 1.50 -21.38
CA SER A 11 -12.42 2.16 -20.24
C SER A 11 -13.41 2.52 -19.12
N LEU A 12 -14.70 2.46 -19.36
CA LEU A 12 -15.69 2.76 -18.31
C LEU A 12 -15.50 1.90 -17.08
N PHE A 13 -14.99 0.68 -17.25
CA PHE A 13 -14.80 -0.25 -16.15
C PHE A 13 -13.33 -0.45 -15.81
N SER A 14 -12.46 0.34 -16.41
CA SER A 14 -11.03 0.26 -16.13
C SER A 14 -10.72 0.84 -14.77
N ARG A 15 -9.75 0.26 -14.10
CA ARG A 15 -9.23 0.82 -12.87
C ARG A 15 -8.45 2.10 -13.20
N PRO A 16 -8.39 3.08 -12.29
CA PRO A 16 -7.52 4.24 -12.48
C PRO A 16 -6.06 3.80 -12.62
N MET A 17 -5.28 4.59 -13.31
CA MET A 17 -3.83 4.41 -13.31
C MET A 17 -3.32 4.52 -11.88
N ALA A 18 -2.22 3.84 -11.55
CA ALA A 18 -1.71 3.82 -10.17
C ALA A 18 -1.49 5.22 -9.60
N ASP A 19 -0.95 6.15 -10.40
CA ASP A 19 -0.71 7.52 -9.94
C ASP A 19 -2.00 8.36 -9.84
N ASP A 20 -3.12 7.88 -10.40
CA ASP A 20 -4.42 8.55 -10.30
C ASP A 20 -5.28 8.02 -9.14
N THR A 21 -4.76 7.07 -8.36
CA THR A 21 -5.47 6.56 -7.20
C THR A 21 -5.47 7.58 -6.07
N ILE A 22 -6.29 7.32 -5.04
CA ILE A 22 -6.28 8.15 -3.84
C ILE A 22 -4.88 8.20 -3.20
N PHE A 23 -4.12 7.09 -3.27
CA PHE A 23 -2.76 7.07 -2.72
C PHE A 23 -1.81 7.92 -3.57
N GLY A 24 -1.97 7.90 -4.89
CA GLY A 24 -1.21 8.80 -5.75
C GLY A 24 -1.49 10.26 -5.43
N LYS A 25 -2.75 10.58 -5.14
CA LYS A 25 -3.14 11.94 -4.76
C LYS A 25 -2.56 12.34 -3.40
N ILE A 26 -2.50 11.41 -2.46
CA ILE A 26 -1.85 11.65 -1.16
C ILE A 26 -0.37 11.94 -1.37
N LEU A 27 0.30 11.15 -2.22
CA LEU A 27 1.72 11.36 -2.51
C LEU A 27 2.01 12.73 -3.11
N ARG A 28 1.08 13.27 -3.91
CA ARG A 28 1.23 14.59 -4.52
C ARG A 28 0.76 15.72 -3.61
N GLY A 29 0.29 15.40 -2.39
CA GLY A 29 -0.18 16.41 -1.47
C GLY A 29 -1.57 16.97 -1.77
N GLU A 30 -2.32 16.32 -2.66
CA GLU A 30 -3.66 16.78 -3.04
C GLU A 30 -4.70 16.36 -2.01
N ILE A 31 -4.44 15.30 -1.25
CA ILE A 31 -5.31 14.79 -0.19
C ILE A 31 -4.47 14.65 1.06
N PRO A 32 -4.93 15.14 2.21
CA PRO A 32 -4.17 15.01 3.46
C PRO A 32 -4.21 13.58 3.98
N CYS A 33 -3.21 13.23 4.78
CA CYS A 33 -3.15 11.95 5.47
C CYS A 33 -2.51 12.14 6.85
N ASP A 34 -2.69 11.15 7.73
CA ASP A 34 -2.06 11.14 9.05
C ASP A 34 -0.72 10.42 8.92
N GLU A 35 0.30 11.17 8.49
CA GLU A 35 1.62 10.63 8.21
C GLU A 35 2.33 10.20 9.49
N VAL A 36 2.97 9.03 9.45
CA VAL A 36 3.79 8.52 10.56
C VAL A 36 5.25 8.33 10.16
N TYR A 37 5.56 8.25 8.87
CA TYR A 37 6.93 8.10 8.37
C TYR A 37 7.00 8.50 6.91
N SER A 38 8.12 9.06 6.50
CA SER A 38 8.33 9.44 5.10
C SER A 38 9.82 9.41 4.78
N ASP A 39 10.16 8.96 3.59
CA ASP A 39 11.50 9.06 3.04
C ASP A 39 11.42 9.24 1.53
N GLU A 40 12.56 9.16 0.85
CA GLU A 40 12.62 9.38 -0.60
C GLU A 40 11.89 8.32 -1.40
N GLN A 41 11.67 7.14 -0.82
CA GLN A 41 11.12 5.99 -1.54
C GLN A 41 9.69 5.67 -1.15
N CYS A 42 9.25 6.07 0.04
CA CYS A 42 7.94 5.66 0.53
C CYS A 42 7.35 6.65 1.53
N LEU A 43 6.07 6.43 1.79
CA LEU A 43 5.28 7.19 2.75
C LEU A 43 4.48 6.19 3.58
N ALA A 44 4.38 6.42 4.88
CA ALA A 44 3.53 5.61 5.76
C ALA A 44 2.55 6.51 6.49
N PHE A 45 1.28 6.08 6.53
CA PHE A 45 0.21 6.86 7.15
C PHE A 45 -0.86 5.93 7.75
N ARG A 46 -1.61 6.46 8.72
CA ARG A 46 -2.65 5.67 9.38
C ARG A 46 -3.84 5.47 8.47
N ASP A 47 -4.37 4.25 8.47
CA ASP A 47 -5.58 3.92 7.70
C ASP A 47 -6.77 4.64 8.33
N VAL A 48 -7.62 5.26 7.50
CA VAL A 48 -8.81 5.98 7.97
C VAL A 48 -9.92 5.03 8.43
N ALA A 49 -9.83 3.75 8.06
CA ALA A 49 -10.79 2.73 8.47
C ALA A 49 -10.02 1.57 9.14
N PRO A 50 -9.42 1.82 10.32
CA PRO A 50 -8.51 0.85 10.92
C PRO A 50 -9.21 -0.46 11.31
N GLN A 51 -8.52 -1.57 11.03
CA GLN A 51 -9.00 -2.91 11.35
C GLN A 51 -8.36 -3.46 12.63
N ALA A 52 -7.54 -2.67 13.28
CA ALA A 52 -6.85 -3.00 14.53
C ALA A 52 -6.52 -1.69 15.24
N PRO A 53 -6.17 -1.71 16.54
CA PRO A 53 -5.76 -0.48 17.24
C PRO A 53 -4.63 0.25 16.55
N VAL A 54 -3.70 -0.47 15.93
CA VAL A 54 -2.69 0.11 15.05
C VAL A 54 -2.92 -0.46 13.65
N HIS A 55 -3.11 0.42 12.68
CA HIS A 55 -3.28 0.03 11.28
C HIS A 55 -2.66 1.13 10.42
N VAL A 56 -1.47 0.85 9.91
CA VAL A 56 -0.69 1.80 9.09
C VAL A 56 -0.52 1.21 7.70
N LEU A 57 -0.51 2.07 6.69
CA LEU A 57 -0.24 1.70 5.31
C LEU A 57 1.12 2.25 4.92
N VAL A 58 1.97 1.41 4.32
CA VAL A 58 3.25 1.83 3.77
C VAL A 58 3.14 1.74 2.25
N ILE A 59 3.34 2.85 1.57
CA ILE A 59 3.20 2.91 0.12
C ILE A 59 4.50 3.39 -0.52
N PRO A 60 4.89 2.81 -1.68
CA PRO A 60 6.01 3.35 -2.43
C PRO A 60 5.60 4.62 -3.17
N ARG A 61 6.55 5.51 -3.40
CA ARG A 61 6.28 6.69 -4.24
C ARG A 61 6.19 6.29 -5.71
N LYS A 62 6.90 5.22 -6.09
CA LYS A 62 6.77 4.66 -7.44
C LYS A 62 5.38 4.07 -7.60
N PRO A 63 4.65 4.40 -8.69
CA PRO A 63 3.28 3.92 -8.90
C PRO A 63 3.25 2.47 -9.41
N ILE A 64 3.42 1.52 -8.51
CA ILE A 64 3.29 0.09 -8.79
C ILE A 64 1.85 -0.29 -8.44
N GLU A 65 1.12 -0.87 -9.38
CA GLU A 65 -0.30 -1.16 -9.21
C GLU A 65 -0.55 -2.18 -8.10
N SER A 66 0.18 -3.29 -8.13
CA SER A 66 0.04 -4.35 -7.13
C SER A 66 1.33 -5.16 -7.07
N LEU A 67 1.46 -6.03 -6.08
CA LEU A 67 2.65 -6.85 -5.92
C LEU A 67 2.90 -7.71 -7.16
N ARG A 68 1.85 -8.30 -7.74
CA ARG A 68 1.98 -9.14 -8.93
C ARG A 68 2.43 -8.36 -10.16
N SER A 69 2.31 -7.04 -10.14
CA SER A 69 2.75 -6.18 -11.24
C SER A 69 4.20 -5.75 -11.08
N GLY A 70 4.82 -6.08 -9.95
CA GLY A 70 6.20 -5.69 -9.68
C GLY A 70 7.18 -6.42 -10.61
N ALA A 71 8.27 -5.74 -10.95
CA ALA A 71 9.34 -6.30 -11.74
C ALA A 71 10.51 -6.70 -10.83
N ALA A 72 11.45 -7.47 -11.37
CA ALA A 72 12.63 -7.86 -10.60
C ALA A 72 13.40 -6.64 -10.08
N GLU A 73 13.45 -5.58 -10.86
CA GLU A 73 14.14 -4.35 -10.46
C GLU A 73 13.50 -3.65 -9.26
N ASP A 74 12.26 -4.00 -8.94
CA ASP A 74 11.56 -3.44 -7.77
C ASP A 74 11.91 -4.16 -6.47
N GLY A 75 12.71 -5.23 -6.55
CA GLY A 75 13.09 -6.01 -5.37
C GLY A 75 13.64 -5.17 -4.21
N PRO A 76 14.65 -4.32 -4.45
CA PRO A 76 15.16 -3.47 -3.36
C PRO A 76 14.12 -2.55 -2.77
N LEU A 77 13.24 -1.98 -3.58
CA LEU A 77 12.16 -1.12 -3.10
C LEU A 77 11.18 -1.91 -2.23
N LEU A 78 10.77 -3.10 -2.67
CA LEU A 78 9.86 -3.94 -1.90
C LEU A 78 10.46 -4.34 -0.56
N GLY A 79 11.75 -4.68 -0.56
CA GLY A 79 12.47 -4.96 0.69
C GLY A 79 12.48 -3.75 1.62
N HIS A 80 12.69 -2.57 1.05
CA HIS A 80 12.67 -1.32 1.81
C HIS A 80 11.31 -1.09 2.47
N LEU A 81 10.21 -1.33 1.73
CA LEU A 81 8.86 -1.18 2.29
C LEU A 81 8.64 -2.08 3.50
N LEU A 82 9.15 -3.32 3.44
CA LEU A 82 9.00 -4.25 4.57
C LEU A 82 9.84 -3.82 5.77
N LEU A 83 11.04 -3.30 5.54
CA LEU A 83 11.86 -2.77 6.63
C LEU A 83 11.21 -1.54 7.27
N VAL A 84 10.61 -0.67 6.45
CA VAL A 84 9.88 0.50 6.95
C VAL A 84 8.65 0.03 7.73
N ALA A 85 7.94 -1.00 7.27
CA ALA A 85 6.81 -1.57 8.00
C ALA A 85 7.23 -2.00 9.40
N SER A 86 8.37 -2.67 9.52
CA SER A 86 8.90 -3.08 10.82
C SER A 86 9.25 -1.88 11.70
N ARG A 87 9.87 -0.86 11.12
CA ARG A 87 10.22 0.37 11.83
C ARG A 87 8.98 1.08 12.35
N VAL A 88 7.96 1.21 11.50
CA VAL A 88 6.71 1.85 11.87
C VAL A 88 6.00 1.08 12.98
N ALA A 89 5.98 -0.25 12.89
CA ALA A 89 5.40 -1.05 13.96
C ALA A 89 6.04 -0.74 15.31
N LYS A 90 7.37 -0.65 15.33
CA LYS A 90 8.11 -0.33 16.55
C LYS A 90 7.78 1.08 17.03
N GLN A 91 7.73 2.06 16.14
CA GLN A 91 7.35 3.43 16.47
C GLN A 91 5.96 3.52 17.08
N GLU A 92 5.04 2.66 16.64
CA GLU A 92 3.67 2.63 17.15
C GLU A 92 3.56 1.79 18.44
N GLY A 93 4.67 1.31 18.96
CA GLY A 93 4.70 0.59 20.23
C GLY A 93 4.35 -0.88 20.14
N LEU A 94 4.42 -1.47 18.95
CA LEU A 94 4.06 -2.88 18.75
C LEU A 94 5.28 -3.78 18.95
N ASP A 95 5.13 -4.82 19.79
CA ASP A 95 6.09 -5.91 19.85
C ASP A 95 5.76 -6.95 18.77
N ASP A 96 4.47 -7.22 18.58
CA ASP A 96 3.99 -8.19 17.60
C ASP A 96 3.10 -7.49 16.60
N PHE A 97 3.25 -7.85 15.33
CA PHE A 97 2.44 -7.23 14.29
C PHE A 97 2.36 -8.17 13.08
N ARG A 98 1.41 -7.89 12.20
CA ARG A 98 1.24 -8.61 10.96
C ARG A 98 1.34 -7.63 9.80
N THR A 99 2.00 -8.05 8.74
CA THR A 99 1.97 -7.30 7.48
C THR A 99 1.10 -8.05 6.48
N VAL A 100 0.34 -7.30 5.68
CA VAL A 100 -0.52 -7.87 4.65
C VAL A 100 -0.34 -7.05 3.39
N ILE A 101 -0.17 -7.75 2.28
CA ILE A 101 -0.13 -7.13 0.95
C ILE A 101 -1.17 -7.87 0.11
N ASN A 102 -2.26 -7.18 -0.22
CA ASN A 102 -3.30 -7.74 -1.07
C ASN A 102 -2.93 -7.48 -2.53
N SER A 103 -2.87 -8.52 -3.34
CA SER A 103 -2.53 -8.40 -4.76
C SER A 103 -3.72 -8.84 -5.59
N GLY A 104 -4.44 -7.88 -6.15
CA GLY A 104 -5.62 -8.11 -6.97
C GLY A 104 -6.92 -8.00 -6.20
N ALA A 105 -8.00 -7.68 -6.92
CA ALA A 105 -9.32 -7.46 -6.33
C ALA A 105 -9.85 -8.68 -5.58
N GLY A 106 -9.61 -9.88 -6.13
CA GLY A 106 -10.06 -11.12 -5.50
C GLY A 106 -9.41 -11.41 -4.17
N ALA A 107 -8.28 -10.78 -3.88
CA ALA A 107 -7.57 -10.91 -2.61
C ALA A 107 -7.85 -9.74 -1.67
N GLY A 108 -8.75 -8.82 -2.06
CA GLY A 108 -9.14 -7.71 -1.21
C GLY A 108 -8.42 -6.40 -1.51
N GLN A 109 -7.69 -6.31 -2.61
CA GLN A 109 -7.08 -5.04 -2.99
C GLN A 109 -8.16 -4.11 -3.55
N THR A 110 -8.36 -2.96 -2.92
CA THR A 110 -9.36 -1.97 -3.34
C THR A 110 -8.74 -0.71 -3.93
N VAL A 111 -7.50 -0.38 -3.54
CA VAL A 111 -6.75 0.73 -4.11
C VAL A 111 -5.59 0.14 -4.91
N PHE A 112 -5.52 0.48 -6.20
CA PHE A 112 -4.53 -0.12 -7.10
C PHE A 112 -3.27 0.71 -7.19
N HIS A 113 -2.71 0.94 -6.03
CA HIS A 113 -1.38 1.42 -5.76
C HIS A 113 -0.86 0.53 -4.63
N LEU A 114 0.21 -0.19 -4.89
CA LEU A 114 0.77 -1.16 -3.94
C LEU A 114 0.84 -0.58 -2.54
N HIS A 115 0.41 -1.34 -1.55
CA HIS A 115 0.53 -0.91 -0.16
C HIS A 115 0.68 -2.10 0.76
N VAL A 116 1.46 -1.88 1.83
CA VAL A 116 1.69 -2.87 2.88
C VAL A 116 0.90 -2.43 4.09
N HIS A 117 -0.05 -3.26 4.52
CA HIS A 117 -0.75 -3.04 5.78
C HIS A 117 0.15 -3.49 6.92
N VAL A 118 0.22 -2.67 7.97
CA VAL A 118 0.88 -3.01 9.24
C VAL A 118 -0.21 -2.96 10.29
N ILE A 119 -0.54 -4.10 10.88
CA ILE A 119 -1.63 -4.20 11.85
C ILE A 119 -1.16 -4.85 13.13
N GLY A 120 -1.69 -4.36 14.25
CA GLY A 120 -1.34 -4.90 15.55
C GLY A 120 -2.10 -4.21 16.68
N GLY A 121 -1.72 -4.54 17.91
CA GLY A 121 -2.35 -3.99 19.09
C GLY A 121 -3.50 -4.84 19.62
N ARG A 122 -3.75 -5.98 19.02
CA ARG A 122 -4.69 -7.01 19.49
C ARG A 122 -4.23 -8.37 18.98
N PRO A 123 -4.73 -9.46 19.56
CA PRO A 123 -4.45 -10.79 19.01
C PRO A 123 -4.95 -10.90 17.56
N LEU A 124 -4.16 -11.53 16.72
CA LEU A 124 -4.49 -11.74 15.31
C LEU A 124 -4.57 -13.24 15.07
N ALA A 125 -5.73 -13.69 14.63
CA ALA A 125 -6.02 -15.10 14.51
C ALA A 125 -5.38 -15.74 13.28
N TRP A 126 -5.34 -17.04 13.27
CA TRP A 126 -4.95 -17.84 12.13
C TRP A 126 -6.05 -18.86 11.86
N PRO A 127 -6.49 -19.08 10.60
CA PRO A 127 -5.95 -18.51 9.36
C PRO A 127 -6.22 -17.00 9.21
N PRO A 128 -5.44 -16.33 8.35
CA PRO A 128 -5.49 -14.87 8.25
C PRO A 128 -6.69 -14.31 7.48
N GLY A 129 -7.45 -15.15 6.85
CA GLY A 129 -8.60 -14.69 6.07
C GLY A 129 -9.73 -15.65 5.99
#